data_6cefeacabc09deeeb08a6a9682bda548
#
_entry.id   6cefeacabc09deeeb08a6a9682bda548
#
_cell.length_a   1.000
_cell.length_b   1.000
_cell.length_c   1.000
_cell.angle_alpha   90.00
_cell.angle_beta   90.00
_cell.angle_gamma   90.00
#
_symmetry.space_group_name_H-M   'P 1'
#
loop_
_entity.id
_entity.type
_entity.pdbx_description
1 polymer ?
#
loop_
_entity_poly.entity_id
_entity_poly.type
_entity_poly.pdbx_seq_one_letter_code
_entity_poly.pdbx_strand_id
1 'polypeptide(L)'
;AEDQRLISRIENATLNQVEEALGMNVKDFSSSDISATNLLKIENIRHKISGTHFYIYKYTNELRLGSETKPNGITVFYKYDFLGRLTENYIMEFKDGDYQKRILNIYDYNYYYGSKIESGEVAIEKGGQL
;
A
#
# COMPACT_ATOMS: atom_id res chain seq x y z
N ALA A 1 1.05 -5.75 19.95
CA ALA A 1 1.84 -4.65 19.43
C ALA A 1 1.09 -3.34 19.55
N GLU A 2 1.83 -2.30 19.76
CA GLU A 2 1.26 -0.97 19.86
C GLU A 2 0.85 -0.42 18.49
N ASP A 3 1.50 -0.92 17.45
CA ASP A 3 1.18 -0.56 16.08
C ASP A 3 -0.01 -1.40 15.61
N GLN A 4 -1.11 -0.73 15.29
CA GLN A 4 -2.34 -1.38 14.86
C GLN A 4 -2.61 -1.21 13.38
N ARG A 5 -1.58 -1.02 12.58
CA ARG A 5 -1.76 -0.91 11.14
C ARG A 5 -2.13 -2.25 10.52
N LEU A 6 -3.01 -2.17 9.55
CA LEU A 6 -3.45 -3.34 8.80
C LEU A 6 -2.32 -3.80 7.88
N ILE A 7 -1.84 -5.02 8.06
CA ILE A 7 -0.77 -5.58 7.21
C ILE A 7 -1.31 -6.53 6.14
N SER A 8 -2.50 -7.07 6.34
CA SER A 8 -3.14 -7.92 5.35
C SER A 8 -4.65 -7.94 5.54
N ARG A 9 -5.36 -8.03 4.43
CA ARG A 9 -6.80 -8.26 4.42
C ARG A 9 -7.06 -9.49 3.58
N ILE A 10 -7.84 -10.41 4.11
CA ILE A 10 -8.12 -11.68 3.45
C ILE A 10 -9.63 -11.84 3.34
N GLU A 11 -10.11 -12.00 2.12
CA GLU A 11 -11.54 -12.17 1.82
C GLU A 11 -11.79 -13.60 1.34
N ASN A 12 -12.98 -14.12 1.61
CA ASN A 12 -13.42 -15.46 1.24
C ASN A 12 -12.57 -16.58 1.85
N ALA A 13 -12.15 -16.39 3.10
CA ALA A 13 -11.46 -17.41 3.88
C ALA A 13 -11.96 -17.40 5.30
N THR A 14 -12.00 -18.57 5.94
CA THR A 14 -12.30 -18.66 7.35
C THR A 14 -11.05 -18.42 8.18
N LEU A 15 -11.23 -18.07 9.45
CA LEU A 15 -10.12 -17.92 10.38
C LEU A 15 -9.29 -19.20 10.46
N ASN A 16 -9.95 -20.36 10.53
CA ASN A 16 -9.26 -21.64 10.59
C ASN A 16 -8.40 -21.91 9.37
N GLN A 17 -8.90 -21.59 8.18
CA GLN A 17 -8.11 -21.74 6.95
C GLN A 17 -6.86 -20.88 6.97
N VAL A 18 -6.97 -19.65 7.43
CA VAL A 18 -5.85 -18.73 7.50
C VAL A 18 -4.82 -19.20 8.54
N GLU A 19 -5.27 -19.58 9.72
CA GLU A 19 -4.39 -20.03 10.78
C GLU A 19 -3.69 -21.33 10.41
N GLU A 20 -4.38 -22.25 9.76
CA GLU A 20 -3.77 -23.49 9.28
C GLU A 20 -2.68 -23.18 8.23
N ALA A 21 -2.94 -22.28 7.31
CA ALA A 21 -1.98 -21.88 6.29
C ALA A 21 -0.77 -21.13 6.88
N LEU A 22 -1.00 -20.32 7.91
CA LEU A 22 0.07 -19.61 8.63
C LEU A 22 0.91 -20.54 9.52
N GLY A 23 0.31 -21.62 10.03
CA GLY A 23 0.95 -22.48 11.01
C GLY A 23 0.93 -21.91 12.43
N MET A 24 0.12 -20.89 12.69
CA MET A 24 -0.04 -20.28 14.01
C MET A 24 -1.32 -19.47 14.03
N ASN A 25 -1.80 -19.09 15.21
CA ASN A 25 -3.00 -18.29 15.27
C ASN A 25 -2.71 -16.82 14.89
N VAL A 26 -3.75 -16.15 14.40
CA VAL A 26 -3.62 -14.78 13.90
C VAL A 26 -3.22 -13.80 15.00
N LYS A 27 -3.73 -14.01 16.22
CA LYS A 27 -3.41 -13.13 17.33
C LYS A 27 -1.92 -13.17 17.66
N ASP A 28 -1.33 -14.35 17.70
CA ASP A 28 0.11 -14.49 17.97
C ASP A 28 0.94 -13.96 16.81
N PHE A 29 0.50 -14.19 15.58
CA PHE A 29 1.16 -13.64 14.40
C PHE A 29 1.17 -12.11 14.43
N SER A 30 0.04 -11.50 14.75
CA SER A 30 -0.07 -10.03 14.78
C SER A 30 0.73 -9.39 15.90
N SER A 31 1.03 -10.15 16.95
CA SER A 31 1.85 -9.66 18.06
C SER A 31 3.35 -9.87 17.82
N SER A 32 3.72 -10.60 16.78
CA SER A 32 5.12 -10.84 16.44
C SER A 32 5.69 -9.64 15.67
N ASP A 33 7.01 -9.59 15.59
CA ASP A 33 7.69 -8.55 14.82
C ASP A 33 7.38 -8.67 13.33
N ILE A 34 7.22 -7.53 12.68
CA ILE A 34 7.05 -7.48 11.24
C ILE A 34 8.41 -7.64 10.58
N SER A 35 8.89 -8.86 10.53
CA SER A 35 10.15 -9.20 9.87
C SER A 35 9.89 -9.58 8.42
N ALA A 36 10.96 -9.61 7.62
CA ALA A 36 10.87 -10.08 6.24
C ALA A 36 10.33 -11.52 6.18
N THR A 37 10.72 -12.37 7.14
CA THR A 37 10.24 -13.75 7.22
C THR A 37 8.73 -13.80 7.45
N ASN A 38 8.22 -12.98 8.35
CA ASN A 38 6.78 -12.96 8.66
C ASN A 38 5.97 -12.38 7.50
N LEU A 39 6.48 -11.36 6.82
CA LEU A 39 5.83 -10.85 5.62
C LEU A 39 5.80 -11.90 4.51
N LEU A 40 6.87 -12.67 4.37
CA LEU A 40 6.92 -13.76 3.40
C LEU A 40 5.89 -14.85 3.70
N LYS A 41 5.61 -15.13 4.96
CA LYS A 41 4.54 -16.05 5.35
C LYS A 41 3.20 -15.59 4.82
N ILE A 42 2.88 -14.31 4.95
CA ILE A 42 1.65 -13.74 4.41
C ILE A 42 1.59 -13.88 2.90
N GLU A 43 2.67 -13.55 2.21
CA GLU A 43 2.72 -13.66 0.76
C GLU A 43 2.54 -15.11 0.29
N ASN A 44 3.11 -16.06 1.02
CA ASN A 44 3.03 -17.45 0.64
C ASN A 44 1.64 -18.06 0.83
N ILE A 45 0.88 -17.62 1.83
CA ILE A 45 -0.42 -18.23 2.09
C ILE A 45 -1.45 -17.95 1.00
N ARG A 46 -1.28 -16.89 0.23
CA ARG A 46 -2.22 -16.62 -0.87
C ARG A 46 -2.18 -17.68 -1.95
N HIS A 47 -1.11 -18.47 -1.99
CA HIS A 47 -1.00 -19.61 -2.90
C HIS A 47 -1.53 -20.92 -2.29
N LYS A 48 -1.82 -20.92 -1.00
CA LYS A 48 -2.25 -22.11 -0.27
C LYS A 48 -3.76 -22.23 -0.16
N ILE A 49 -4.47 -21.12 -0.23
CA ILE A 49 -5.93 -21.11 -0.08
C ILE A 49 -6.54 -20.64 -1.40
N SER A 50 -7.21 -21.54 -2.13
CA SER A 50 -7.81 -21.17 -3.38
C SER A 50 -9.13 -20.42 -3.18
N GLY A 51 -9.47 -19.54 -4.13
CA GLY A 51 -10.71 -18.80 -4.10
C GLY A 51 -10.71 -17.62 -3.13
N THR A 52 -9.58 -17.29 -2.53
CA THR A 52 -9.46 -16.18 -1.59
C THR A 52 -8.89 -14.95 -2.27
N HIS A 53 -9.21 -13.79 -1.69
CA HIS A 53 -8.64 -12.53 -2.13
C HIS A 53 -7.72 -12.00 -1.04
N PHE A 54 -6.44 -11.91 -1.34
CA PHE A 54 -5.42 -11.44 -0.42
C PHE A 54 -4.95 -10.05 -0.79
N TYR A 55 -4.92 -9.16 0.20
CA TYR A 55 -4.35 -7.83 0.11
C TYR A 55 -3.20 -7.77 1.11
N ILE A 56 -2.06 -7.26 0.68
CA ILE A 56 -0.88 -7.12 1.53
C ILE A 56 -0.46 -5.66 1.55
N TYR A 57 -0.24 -5.12 2.74
CA TYR A 57 0.10 -3.71 2.95
C TYR A 57 1.47 -3.61 3.59
N LYS A 58 2.35 -2.81 3.01
CA LYS A 58 3.68 -2.52 3.56
C LYS A 58 3.80 -1.02 3.80
N TYR A 59 4.53 -0.66 4.84
CA TYR A 59 4.60 0.72 5.31
C TYR A 59 6.03 1.25 5.22
N THR A 60 6.16 2.56 5.05
CA THR A 60 7.45 3.24 5.06
C THR A 60 7.98 3.35 6.50
N ASN A 61 9.24 3.81 6.65
CA ASN A 61 9.82 4.05 7.97
C ASN A 61 9.03 5.11 8.75
N GLU A 62 8.39 6.05 8.04
CA GLU A 62 7.53 7.07 8.66
C GLU A 62 6.12 6.57 8.90
N LEU A 63 5.89 5.28 8.74
CA LEU A 63 4.64 4.60 9.03
C LEU A 63 3.47 5.02 8.11
N ARG A 64 3.80 5.44 6.89
CA ARG A 64 2.81 5.68 5.84
C ARG A 64 2.70 4.46 4.94
N LEU A 65 1.55 4.28 4.30
CA LEU A 65 1.37 3.17 3.36
C LEU A 65 2.36 3.28 2.20
N GLY A 66 3.28 2.33 2.12
CA GLY A 66 4.30 2.32 1.07
C GLY A 66 3.90 1.50 -0.14
N SER A 67 3.15 0.44 0.06
CA SER A 67 2.65 -0.38 -1.05
C SER A 67 1.43 -1.19 -0.65
N GLU A 68 0.63 -1.51 -1.66
CA GLU A 68 -0.51 -2.41 -1.52
C GLU A 68 -0.43 -3.45 -2.62
N THR A 69 -0.36 -4.72 -2.24
CA THR A 69 -0.45 -5.83 -3.20
C THR A 69 -1.88 -6.32 -3.24
N LYS A 70 -2.45 -6.33 -4.43
CA LYS A 70 -3.85 -6.70 -4.68
C LYS A 70 -3.98 -8.19 -4.96
N PRO A 71 -5.21 -8.75 -4.94
CA PRO A 71 -5.40 -10.19 -5.19
C PRO A 71 -4.86 -10.68 -6.51
N ASN A 72 -4.82 -9.83 -7.53
CA ASN A 72 -4.26 -10.18 -8.84
C ASN A 72 -2.71 -10.22 -8.86
N GLY A 73 -2.08 -9.94 -7.72
CA GLY A 73 -0.62 -9.95 -7.61
C GLY A 73 0.04 -8.62 -7.96
N ILE A 74 -0.72 -7.64 -8.43
CA ILE A 74 -0.17 -6.34 -8.78
C ILE A 74 0.04 -5.52 -7.52
N THR A 75 1.23 -4.95 -7.38
CA THR A 75 1.57 -4.08 -6.26
C THR A 75 1.56 -2.62 -6.72
N VAL A 76 0.79 -1.81 -6.01
CA VAL A 76 0.78 -0.36 -6.19
C VAL A 76 1.70 0.24 -5.14
N PHE A 77 2.62 1.08 -5.58
CA PHE A 77 3.56 1.79 -4.71
C PHE A 77 3.11 3.23 -4.53
N TYR A 78 3.35 3.76 -3.34
CA TYR A 78 2.96 5.13 -2.95
C TYR A 78 4.21 5.92 -2.59
N LYS A 79 4.35 7.10 -3.17
CA LYS A 79 5.48 7.97 -2.94
C LYS A 79 5.02 9.26 -2.29
N TYR A 80 5.78 9.75 -1.32
CA TYR A 80 5.44 10.92 -0.52
C TYR A 80 6.55 11.96 -0.61
N ASP A 81 6.16 13.23 -0.43
CA ASP A 81 7.13 14.32 -0.32
C ASP A 81 7.65 14.42 1.13
N PHE A 82 8.55 15.37 1.36
CA PHE A 82 9.14 15.53 2.69
C PHE A 82 8.14 16.02 3.76
N LEU A 83 7.00 16.56 3.33
CA LEU A 83 5.92 16.95 4.23
C LEU A 83 4.94 15.79 4.50
N GLY A 84 5.18 14.65 3.91
CA GLY A 84 4.33 13.48 4.12
C GLY A 84 3.08 13.45 3.26
N ARG A 85 3.03 14.23 2.19
CA ARG A 85 1.90 14.23 1.27
C ARG A 85 2.17 13.28 0.12
N LEU A 86 1.14 12.57 -0.30
CA LEU A 86 1.23 11.64 -1.41
C LEU A 86 1.52 12.39 -2.71
N THR A 87 2.59 12.04 -3.40
CA THR A 87 2.97 12.71 -4.66
C THR A 87 2.69 11.87 -5.89
N GLU A 88 2.78 10.57 -5.78
CA GLU A 88 2.43 9.69 -6.90
C GLU A 88 2.12 8.29 -6.40
N ASN A 89 1.38 7.54 -7.22
CA ASN A 89 1.34 6.11 -7.09
C ASN A 89 1.66 5.48 -8.44
N TYR A 90 2.26 4.30 -8.40
CA TYR A 90 2.75 3.64 -9.60
C TYR A 90 2.81 2.13 -9.42
N ILE A 91 2.91 1.43 -10.54
CA ILE A 91 3.19 -0.01 -10.56
C ILE A 91 4.48 -0.24 -11.35
N MET A 92 5.09 -1.40 -11.12
CA MET A 92 6.21 -1.86 -11.95
C MET A 92 5.70 -2.93 -12.90
N GLU A 93 5.90 -2.73 -14.19
CA GLU A 93 5.52 -3.67 -15.22
C GLU A 93 6.74 -4.30 -15.84
N PHE A 94 6.67 -5.61 -16.16
CA PHE A 94 7.69 -6.25 -16.96
C PHE A 94 7.32 -6.06 -18.43
N LYS A 95 8.15 -5.31 -19.15
CA LYS A 95 7.90 -4.99 -20.55
C LYS A 95 9.21 -4.91 -21.31
N ASP A 96 9.25 -5.52 -22.51
CA ASP A 96 10.41 -5.53 -23.36
C ASP A 96 11.68 -6.07 -22.67
N GLY A 97 11.50 -7.09 -21.82
CA GLY A 97 12.59 -7.74 -21.12
C GLY A 97 13.09 -7.04 -19.86
N ASP A 98 12.41 -6.01 -19.40
CA ASP A 98 12.80 -5.25 -18.21
C ASP A 98 11.61 -4.76 -17.43
N TYR A 99 11.81 -4.44 -16.15
CA TYR A 99 10.80 -3.82 -15.31
C TYR A 99 10.77 -2.32 -15.57
N GLN A 100 9.58 -1.81 -15.84
CA GLN A 100 9.37 -0.40 -16.12
C GLN A 100 8.30 0.17 -15.19
N LYS A 101 8.55 1.38 -14.73
CA LYS A 101 7.61 2.11 -13.87
C LYS A 101 6.47 2.65 -14.71
N ARG A 102 5.23 2.37 -14.31
CA ARG A 102 4.05 2.99 -14.90
C ARG A 102 3.32 3.79 -13.84
N ILE A 103 3.31 5.11 -14.01
CA ILE A 103 2.66 6.01 -13.07
C ILE A 103 1.15 5.95 -13.27
N LEU A 104 0.41 5.74 -12.18
CA LEU A 104 -1.05 5.70 -12.21
C LEU A 104 -1.63 7.08 -11.93
N ASN A 105 -1.10 7.78 -10.94
CA ASN A 105 -1.56 9.11 -10.53
C ASN A 105 -0.38 9.95 -10.08
N ILE A 106 -0.47 11.24 -10.36
CA ILE A 106 0.46 12.25 -9.86
C ILE A 106 -0.35 13.30 -9.11
N TYR A 107 0.13 13.67 -7.94
CA TYR A 107 -0.51 14.67 -7.09
C TYR A 107 0.46 15.84 -6.94
N ASP A 108 0.04 17.00 -7.40
CA ASP A 108 0.86 18.21 -7.39
C ASP A 108 0.31 19.21 -6.39
N TYR A 109 1.14 19.62 -5.46
CA TYR A 109 0.78 20.53 -4.39
C TYR A 109 1.48 21.85 -4.62
N ASN A 110 0.71 22.88 -4.94
CA ASN A 110 1.22 24.22 -5.24
C ASN A 110 1.04 25.13 -4.05
N TYR A 111 2.03 26.00 -3.85
CA TYR A 111 2.04 27.00 -2.77
C TYR A 111 2.13 28.38 -3.40
N TYR A 112 1.11 29.20 -3.22
CA TYR A 112 1.12 30.61 -3.63
C TYR A 112 0.13 31.40 -2.83
N TYR A 113 0.29 32.72 -2.93
CA TYR A 113 -0.58 33.66 -2.25
C TYR A 113 -1.55 34.23 -3.26
N GLY A 114 -2.81 33.91 -3.09
CA GLY A 114 -3.86 34.38 -3.99
C GLY A 114 -4.58 33.22 -4.65
N SER A 115 -5.04 33.47 -5.84
CA SER A 115 -5.77 32.49 -6.62
C SER A 115 -4.97 32.05 -7.84
N LYS A 116 -5.22 30.83 -8.28
CA LYS A 116 -4.64 30.27 -9.48
C LYS A 116 -5.75 29.68 -10.33
N ILE A 117 -5.63 29.85 -11.63
CA ILE A 117 -6.58 29.30 -12.61
C ILE A 117 -5.83 28.31 -13.48
N GLU A 118 -6.30 27.08 -13.51
CA GLU A 118 -5.76 26.03 -14.34
C GLU A 118 -6.88 25.22 -14.96
N SER A 119 -6.80 24.99 -16.28
CA SER A 119 -7.71 24.06 -16.97
C SER A 119 -9.18 24.27 -16.64
N GLY A 120 -9.60 25.52 -16.46
CA GLY A 120 -10.96 25.87 -16.11
C GLY A 120 -11.27 25.78 -14.61
N GLU A 121 -10.30 25.44 -13.80
CA GLU A 121 -10.45 25.40 -12.36
C GLU A 121 -9.89 26.67 -11.72
N VAL A 122 -10.52 27.09 -10.62
CA VAL A 122 -10.02 28.17 -9.80
C VAL A 122 -9.72 27.62 -8.42
N ALA A 123 -8.46 27.68 -8.05
CA ALA A 123 -8.03 27.29 -6.71
C ALA A 123 -7.69 28.54 -5.92
N ILE A 124 -8.31 28.71 -4.77
CA ILE A 124 -8.02 29.78 -3.85
C ILE A 124 -7.34 29.14 -2.63
N GLU A 125 -6.13 29.58 -2.37
CA GLU A 125 -5.32 28.95 -1.33
C GLU A 125 -5.09 29.89 -0.16
N LYS A 126 -5.26 29.35 1.01
CA LYS A 126 -5.04 30.08 2.25
C LYS A 126 -3.62 29.77 2.75
N GLY A 127 -2.84 30.82 2.94
CA GLY A 127 -1.46 30.66 3.38
C GLY A 127 -0.56 30.02 2.34
N GLY A 128 -0.92 30.12 1.05
CA GLY A 128 -0.14 29.54 -0.04
C GLY A 128 -0.25 28.03 -0.16
N GLN A 129 -1.27 27.43 0.42
CA GLN A 129 -1.40 26.00 0.51
C GLN A 129 -2.84 25.56 0.23
N LEU A 130 -2.97 24.47 -0.48
CA LEU A 130 -4.26 23.79 -0.68
C LEU A 130 -4.63 22.92 0.50
#